data_0a96c7e09c9c7c0e0a920585f8ed3d8f
#
_entry.id   0a96c7e09c9c7c0e0a920585f8ed3d8f
#
_cell.length_a   1.000
_cell.length_b   1.000
_cell.length_c   1.000
_cell.angle_alpha   90.00
_cell.angle_beta   90.00
_cell.angle_gamma   90.00
#
_symmetry.space_group_name_H-M   'P 1'
#
loop_
_entity.id
_entity.type
_entity.pdbx_description
1 polymer ?
#
loop_
_entity_poly.entity_id
_entity_poly.type
_entity_poly.pdbx_seq_one_letter_code
_entity_poly.pdbx_strand_id
1 'polypeptide(L)'
;IFKFTDKNKKFYCLEMFPYPSGKIHMGHVRNYAIGDVVARYKMMKGFNVLHPMGWDSFGLPAENAARENNLNPKDWTKKNISTMKYQLQLLGLSIDWDLEISTCDEEYYKHQQELFIDFYNKGLVIRKETYVNWDPVEETVLANEQVINGKGWRSNALVERKKLYQWFFNITKFSDD
;
A
#
# COMPACT_ATOMS: atom_id res chain seq x y z
N ILE A 1 23.05 8.47 3.94
CA ILE A 1 22.60 7.82 2.68
C ILE A 1 23.15 6.40 2.67
N PHE A 2 22.27 5.44 2.44
CA PHE A 2 22.62 4.01 2.33
C PHE A 2 23.49 3.75 1.09
N LYS A 3 24.51 2.90 1.24
CA LYS A 3 25.38 2.50 0.12
C LYS A 3 25.37 0.98 -0.01
N PHE A 4 24.94 0.47 -1.16
CA PHE A 4 24.91 -0.97 -1.44
C PHE A 4 26.31 -1.62 -1.38
N THR A 5 27.35 -0.87 -1.73
CA THR A 5 28.76 -1.30 -1.77
C THR A 5 29.47 -1.18 -0.43
N ASP A 6 28.87 -0.52 0.57
CA ASP A 6 29.49 -0.35 1.89
C ASP A 6 29.60 -1.71 2.59
N LYS A 7 30.80 -1.99 3.14
CA LYS A 7 31.11 -3.23 3.85
C LYS A 7 30.66 -3.21 5.32
N ASN A 8 30.25 -2.05 5.83
CA ASN A 8 29.74 -1.94 7.19
C ASN A 8 28.49 -2.82 7.36
N LYS A 9 28.25 -3.23 8.61
CA LYS A 9 27.08 -4.02 8.96
C LYS A 9 25.81 -3.29 8.55
N LYS A 10 24.98 -3.90 7.71
CA LYS A 10 23.75 -3.32 7.20
C LYS A 10 22.62 -3.40 8.22
N PHE A 11 21.79 -2.39 8.25
CA PHE A 11 20.55 -2.35 9.03
C PHE A 11 19.42 -1.79 8.18
N TYR A 12 18.29 -2.48 8.16
CA TYR A 12 17.08 -2.04 7.46
C TYR A 12 16.07 -1.50 8.47
N CYS A 13 15.75 -0.23 8.39
CA CYS A 13 14.73 0.44 9.19
C CYS A 13 13.55 0.74 8.29
N LEU A 14 12.45 0.01 8.50
CA LEU A 14 11.24 0.14 7.70
C LEU A 14 10.05 0.43 8.62
N GLU A 15 9.38 1.52 8.37
CA GLU A 15 8.04 1.82 8.87
C GLU A 15 6.98 1.49 7.83
N MET A 16 5.74 1.36 8.27
CA MET A 16 4.61 1.17 7.36
C MET A 16 4.48 2.37 6.42
N PHE A 17 4.42 2.11 5.12
CA PHE A 17 4.21 3.16 4.12
C PHE A 17 2.83 3.80 4.28
N PRO A 18 2.73 5.13 4.19
CA PRO A 18 1.46 5.82 4.32
C PRO A 18 0.61 5.69 3.05
N TYR A 19 -0.70 5.74 3.22
CA TYR A 19 -1.63 6.01 2.12
C TYR A 19 -1.61 7.49 1.77
N PRO A 20 -1.39 7.89 0.52
CA PRO A 20 -1.38 9.29 0.13
C PRO A 20 -2.80 9.82 -0.09
N SER A 21 -3.62 9.82 0.96
CA SER A 21 -5.03 10.21 0.91
C SER A 21 -5.31 11.63 1.43
N GLY A 22 -4.26 12.40 1.78
CA GLY A 22 -4.42 13.75 2.29
C GLY A 22 -3.14 14.35 2.86
N LYS A 23 -3.23 14.92 4.06
CA LYS A 23 -2.10 15.48 4.81
C LYS A 23 -1.62 14.50 5.87
N ILE A 24 -0.38 14.66 6.35
CA ILE A 24 0.08 13.91 7.52
C ILE A 24 -0.73 14.31 8.77
N HIS A 25 -0.80 13.39 9.71
CA HIS A 25 -1.41 13.60 11.03
C HIS A 25 -0.50 13.05 12.13
N MET A 26 -0.86 13.22 13.38
CA MET A 26 -0.03 12.80 14.52
C MET A 26 0.31 11.30 14.52
N GLY A 27 -0.54 10.45 13.94
CA GLY A 27 -0.23 9.03 13.76
C GLY A 27 1.00 8.81 12.87
N HIS A 28 1.11 9.56 11.77
CA HIS A 28 2.29 9.53 10.90
C HIS A 28 3.53 10.04 11.64
N VAL A 29 3.41 11.17 12.36
CA VAL A 29 4.51 11.74 13.13
C VAL A 29 5.04 10.72 14.16
N ARG A 30 4.14 10.08 14.91
CA ARG A 30 4.51 9.07 15.89
C ARG A 30 5.24 7.90 15.25
N ASN A 31 4.69 7.35 14.16
CA ASN A 31 5.27 6.20 13.47
C ASN A 31 6.69 6.49 12.99
N TYR A 32 6.85 7.56 12.22
CA TYR A 32 8.14 7.89 11.60
C TYR A 32 9.17 8.46 12.58
N ALA A 33 8.74 9.16 13.63
CA ALA A 33 9.67 9.61 14.67
C ALA A 33 10.29 8.45 15.45
N ILE A 34 9.53 7.39 15.72
CA ILE A 34 10.06 6.20 16.41
C ILE A 34 11.11 5.50 15.52
N GLY A 35 10.79 5.29 14.23
CA GLY A 35 11.73 4.69 13.29
C GLY A 35 12.98 5.56 13.08
N ASP A 36 12.82 6.87 13.00
CA ASP A 36 13.93 7.81 12.85
C ASP A 36 14.93 7.75 14.03
N VAL A 37 14.43 7.62 15.25
CA VAL A 37 15.28 7.42 16.44
C VAL A 37 16.10 6.13 16.30
N VAL A 38 15.48 5.03 15.87
CA VAL A 38 16.17 3.76 15.65
C VAL A 38 17.20 3.87 14.54
N ALA A 39 16.83 4.48 13.42
CA ALA A 39 17.71 4.67 12.27
C ALA A 39 18.95 5.49 12.66
N ARG A 40 18.76 6.64 13.31
CA ARG A 40 19.86 7.51 13.78
C ARG A 40 20.75 6.82 14.81
N TYR A 41 20.16 6.09 15.74
CA TYR A 41 20.94 5.31 16.71
C TYR A 41 21.84 4.29 16.01
N LYS A 42 21.32 3.57 15.02
CA LYS A 42 22.09 2.60 14.24
C LYS A 42 23.18 3.27 13.41
N MET A 43 22.90 4.42 12.79
CA MET A 43 23.90 5.23 12.08
C MET A 43 25.05 5.64 13.01
N MET A 44 24.74 6.14 14.23
CA MET A 44 25.75 6.50 15.22
C MET A 44 26.58 5.31 15.70
N LYS A 45 26.03 4.09 15.61
CA LYS A 45 26.76 2.84 15.91
C LYS A 45 27.58 2.32 14.70
N GLY A 46 27.69 3.08 13.62
CA GLY A 46 28.48 2.73 12.45
C GLY A 46 27.81 1.72 11.50
N PHE A 47 26.50 1.50 11.60
CA PHE A 47 25.79 0.68 10.62
C PHE A 47 25.57 1.47 9.33
N ASN A 48 25.56 0.76 8.20
CA ASN A 48 25.05 1.25 6.95
C ASN A 48 23.52 1.04 6.94
N VAL A 49 22.77 2.12 7.21
CA VAL A 49 21.32 2.05 7.46
C VAL A 49 20.55 2.36 6.19
N LEU A 50 19.71 1.41 5.77
CA LEU A 50 18.66 1.63 4.78
C LEU A 50 17.40 2.10 5.49
N HIS A 51 17.03 3.38 5.31
CA HIS A 51 15.83 4.00 5.87
C HIS A 51 15.00 4.64 4.74
N PRO A 52 14.30 3.84 3.92
CA PRO A 52 13.59 4.32 2.76
C PRO A 52 12.21 4.87 3.12
N MET A 53 11.60 5.58 2.17
CA MET A 53 10.19 5.94 2.16
C MET A 53 9.50 5.30 0.96
N GLY A 54 8.26 4.91 1.16
CA GLY A 54 7.36 4.50 0.09
C GLY A 54 5.95 5.01 0.31
N TRP A 55 5.14 4.91 -0.74
CA TRP A 55 3.74 5.31 -0.74
C TRP A 55 2.89 4.11 -1.12
N ASP A 56 1.99 3.70 -0.22
CA ASP A 56 0.96 2.72 -0.54
C ASP A 56 -0.16 3.43 -1.29
N SER A 57 0.00 3.52 -2.61
CA SER A 57 -0.66 4.50 -3.47
C SER A 57 -1.69 3.90 -4.43
N PHE A 58 -1.96 2.60 -4.31
CA PHE A 58 -3.09 1.95 -4.95
C PHE A 58 -4.26 1.78 -3.98
N GLY A 59 -5.46 1.62 -4.55
CA GLY A 59 -6.63 1.13 -3.85
C GLY A 59 -7.74 2.15 -3.65
N LEU A 60 -8.86 1.64 -3.16
CA LEU A 60 -10.12 2.35 -2.99
C LEU A 60 -10.05 3.66 -2.19
N PRO A 61 -9.23 3.81 -1.13
CA PRO A 61 -9.20 5.07 -0.39
C PRO A 61 -8.78 6.26 -1.25
N ALA A 62 -7.78 6.11 -2.11
CA ALA A 62 -7.34 7.16 -3.02
C ALA A 62 -8.34 7.40 -4.15
N GLU A 63 -8.91 6.31 -4.69
CA GLU A 63 -9.91 6.37 -5.76
C GLU A 63 -11.20 7.05 -5.29
N ASN A 64 -11.71 6.68 -4.11
CA ASN A 64 -12.91 7.28 -3.53
C ASN A 64 -12.72 8.76 -3.22
N ALA A 65 -11.59 9.14 -2.62
CA ALA A 65 -11.27 10.53 -2.36
C ALA A 65 -11.16 11.37 -3.65
N ALA A 66 -10.59 10.79 -4.71
CA ALA A 66 -10.53 11.45 -6.02
C ALA A 66 -11.93 11.62 -6.64
N ARG A 67 -12.77 10.59 -6.54
CA ARG A 67 -14.18 10.61 -6.99
C ARG A 67 -15.00 11.67 -6.29
N GLU A 68 -14.94 11.73 -4.96
CA GLU A 68 -15.63 12.73 -4.14
C GLU A 68 -15.23 14.17 -4.50
N ASN A 69 -14.00 14.36 -4.95
CA ASN A 69 -13.48 15.66 -5.36
C ASN A 69 -13.55 15.92 -6.87
N ASN A 70 -14.15 15.03 -7.65
CA ASN A 70 -14.19 15.07 -9.13
C ASN A 70 -12.81 15.23 -9.78
N LEU A 71 -11.81 14.52 -9.26
CA LEU A 71 -10.43 14.56 -9.72
C LEU A 71 -10.01 13.21 -10.30
N ASN A 72 -8.98 13.23 -11.15
CA ASN A 72 -8.35 12.00 -11.60
C ASN A 72 -7.57 11.35 -10.43
N PRO A 73 -7.74 10.05 -10.14
CA PRO A 73 -7.05 9.37 -9.03
C PRO A 73 -5.52 9.52 -9.10
N LYS A 74 -4.94 9.45 -10.29
CA LYS A 74 -3.49 9.61 -10.48
C LYS A 74 -3.01 10.99 -10.04
N ASP A 75 -3.71 12.04 -10.47
CA ASP A 75 -3.32 13.42 -10.18
C ASP A 75 -3.53 13.74 -8.69
N TRP A 76 -4.65 13.27 -8.13
CA TRP A 76 -4.94 13.37 -6.70
C TRP A 76 -3.85 12.70 -5.86
N THR A 77 -3.51 11.46 -6.18
CA THR A 77 -2.49 10.68 -5.48
C THR A 77 -1.12 11.36 -5.55
N LYS A 78 -0.68 11.78 -6.73
CA LYS A 78 0.61 12.47 -6.91
C LYS A 78 0.68 13.79 -6.15
N LYS A 79 -0.41 14.56 -6.15
CA LYS A 79 -0.51 15.81 -5.37
C LYS A 79 -0.39 15.55 -3.87
N ASN A 80 -1.06 14.52 -3.36
CA ASN A 80 -0.98 14.16 -1.95
C ASN A 80 0.41 13.66 -1.56
N ILE A 81 1.04 12.81 -2.38
CA ILE A 81 2.43 12.39 -2.18
C ILE A 81 3.34 13.61 -2.03
N SER A 82 3.26 14.55 -2.96
CA SER A 82 4.08 15.77 -2.91
C SER A 82 3.85 16.59 -1.63
N THR A 83 2.59 16.71 -1.21
CA THR A 83 2.21 17.43 0.02
C THR A 83 2.75 16.72 1.26
N MET A 84 2.53 15.42 1.38
CA MET A 84 2.98 14.63 2.53
C MET A 84 4.50 14.56 2.59
N LYS A 85 5.17 14.38 1.45
CA LYS A 85 6.63 14.39 1.35
C LYS A 85 7.21 15.70 1.90
N TYR A 86 6.69 16.83 1.45
CA TYR A 86 7.10 18.13 1.96
C TYR A 86 6.92 18.24 3.49
N GLN A 87 5.76 17.81 4.00
CA GLN A 87 5.49 17.84 5.44
C GLN A 87 6.42 16.92 6.24
N LEU A 88 6.73 15.71 5.74
CA LEU A 88 7.67 14.79 6.37
C LEU A 88 9.11 15.32 6.33
N GLN A 89 9.49 16.00 5.25
CA GLN A 89 10.81 16.66 5.15
C GLN A 89 10.98 17.78 6.18
N LEU A 90 9.90 18.53 6.48
CA LEU A 90 9.94 19.56 7.54
C LEU A 90 10.20 18.98 8.95
N LEU A 91 9.88 17.71 9.18
CA LEU A 91 10.18 17.03 10.44
C LEU A 91 11.69 16.68 10.58
N GLY A 92 12.48 16.81 9.53
CA GLY A 92 13.91 16.54 9.53
C GLY A 92 14.26 15.06 9.75
N LEU A 93 13.40 14.14 9.36
CA LEU A 93 13.61 12.69 9.48
C LEU A 93 14.80 12.24 8.60
N SER A 94 15.53 11.23 9.06
CA SER A 94 16.70 10.66 8.38
C SER A 94 16.33 9.68 7.25
N ILE A 95 15.21 9.93 6.59
CA ILE A 95 14.73 9.13 5.47
C ILE A 95 15.61 9.36 4.24
N ASP A 96 15.97 8.28 3.56
CA ASP A 96 16.70 8.32 2.29
C ASP A 96 15.72 8.50 1.14
N TRP A 97 15.47 9.76 0.79
CA TRP A 97 14.52 10.16 -0.26
C TRP A 97 14.95 9.76 -1.67
N ASP A 98 16.22 9.41 -1.88
CA ASP A 98 16.71 8.90 -3.17
C ASP A 98 16.25 7.45 -3.42
N LEU A 99 15.80 6.77 -2.37
CA LEU A 99 15.25 5.43 -2.41
C LEU A 99 13.72 5.41 -2.21
N GLU A 100 13.06 6.54 -2.51
CA GLU A 100 11.61 6.66 -2.48
C GLU A 100 10.96 5.80 -3.57
N ILE A 101 9.87 5.10 -3.20
CA ILE A 101 9.08 4.30 -4.13
C ILE A 101 7.60 4.62 -4.00
N SER A 102 6.83 4.31 -5.05
CA SER A 102 5.38 4.41 -5.04
C SER A 102 4.78 3.13 -5.64
N THR A 103 3.88 2.49 -4.92
CA THR A 103 3.32 1.20 -5.34
C THR A 103 2.48 1.28 -6.60
N CYS A 104 2.02 2.48 -6.98
CA CYS A 104 1.28 2.72 -8.23
C CYS A 104 2.19 3.05 -9.44
N ASP A 105 3.50 3.14 -9.26
CA ASP A 105 4.41 3.36 -10.37
C ASP A 105 4.69 2.04 -11.12
N GLU A 106 4.83 2.15 -12.46
CA GLU A 106 5.05 1.00 -13.34
C GLU A 106 6.29 0.20 -12.95
N GLU A 107 7.36 0.89 -12.55
CA GLU A 107 8.60 0.28 -12.09
C GLU A 107 8.43 -0.59 -10.84
N TYR A 108 7.41 -0.30 -10.03
CA TYR A 108 7.09 -1.11 -8.87
C TYR A 108 6.14 -2.26 -9.22
N TYR A 109 4.97 -1.97 -9.81
CA TYR A 109 3.94 -3.00 -9.98
C TYR A 109 4.25 -4.03 -11.07
N LYS A 110 5.18 -3.75 -11.99
CA LYS A 110 5.64 -4.76 -12.95
C LYS A 110 6.14 -6.04 -12.27
N HIS A 111 6.82 -5.90 -11.13
CA HIS A 111 7.30 -7.06 -10.36
C HIS A 111 6.17 -7.86 -9.71
N GLN A 112 5.10 -7.17 -9.30
CA GLN A 112 3.89 -7.83 -8.81
C GLN A 112 3.18 -8.59 -9.95
N GLN A 113 3.16 -8.04 -11.16
CA GLN A 113 2.61 -8.70 -12.33
C GLN A 113 3.42 -9.95 -12.72
N GLU A 114 4.75 -9.88 -12.67
CA GLU A 114 5.62 -11.05 -12.86
C GLU A 114 5.33 -12.15 -11.84
N LEU A 115 5.26 -11.80 -10.57
CA LEU A 115 4.94 -12.74 -9.49
C LEU A 115 3.55 -13.38 -9.68
N PHE A 116 2.55 -12.59 -10.12
CA PHE A 116 1.22 -13.10 -10.42
C PHE A 116 1.26 -14.14 -11.56
N ILE A 117 2.02 -13.86 -12.62
CA ILE A 117 2.19 -14.78 -13.76
C ILE A 117 2.85 -16.08 -13.29
N ASP A 118 3.86 -16.00 -12.43
CA ASP A 118 4.51 -17.19 -11.86
C ASP A 118 3.53 -18.03 -11.03
N PHE A 119 2.70 -17.41 -10.23
CA PHE A 119 1.66 -18.09 -9.46
C PHE A 119 0.62 -18.75 -10.38
N TYR A 120 0.21 -18.06 -11.43
CA TYR A 120 -0.70 -18.60 -12.43
C TYR A 120 -0.10 -19.84 -13.13
N ASN A 121 1.15 -19.76 -13.59
CA ASN A 121 1.85 -20.85 -14.25
C ASN A 121 2.04 -22.07 -13.32
N LYS A 122 2.13 -21.86 -12.01
CA LYS A 122 2.22 -22.91 -10.99
C LYS A 122 0.85 -23.45 -10.53
N GLY A 123 -0.25 -22.98 -11.12
CA GLY A 123 -1.61 -23.39 -10.74
C GLY A 123 -2.03 -22.95 -9.34
N LEU A 124 -1.40 -21.88 -8.81
CA LEU A 124 -1.75 -21.29 -7.52
C LEU A 124 -2.82 -20.19 -7.65
N VAL A 125 -3.09 -19.78 -8.87
CA VAL A 125 -4.12 -18.79 -9.19
C VAL A 125 -5.05 -19.36 -10.25
N ILE A 126 -6.34 -19.26 -10.02
CA ILE A 126 -7.39 -19.71 -10.94
C ILE A 126 -8.37 -18.58 -11.22
N ARG A 127 -8.96 -18.59 -12.42
CA ARG A 127 -10.04 -17.67 -12.79
C ARG A 127 -11.34 -18.46 -12.89
N LYS A 128 -12.35 -18.08 -12.13
CA LYS A 128 -13.66 -18.72 -12.17
C LYS A 128 -14.80 -17.74 -11.97
N GLU A 129 -15.97 -18.07 -12.48
CA GLU A 129 -17.19 -17.35 -12.16
C GLU A 129 -17.68 -17.73 -10.77
N THR A 130 -18.02 -16.72 -9.95
CA THR A 130 -18.60 -16.93 -8.63
C THR A 130 -19.52 -15.80 -8.24
N TYR A 131 -20.36 -16.04 -7.24
CA TYR A 131 -21.14 -14.98 -6.63
C TYR A 131 -20.24 -14.15 -5.70
N VAL A 132 -20.33 -12.83 -5.87
CA VAL A 132 -19.63 -11.85 -5.04
C VAL A 132 -20.65 -10.92 -4.39
N ASN A 133 -20.23 -10.29 -3.29
CA ASN A 133 -20.99 -9.22 -2.67
C ASN A 133 -20.66 -7.93 -3.41
N TRP A 134 -21.60 -7.39 -4.15
CA TRP A 134 -21.44 -6.18 -4.94
C TRP A 134 -22.06 -4.98 -4.24
N ASP A 135 -21.27 -3.94 -4.06
CA ASP A 135 -21.75 -2.64 -3.58
C ASP A 135 -22.08 -1.77 -4.81
N PRO A 136 -23.35 -1.42 -5.03
CA PRO A 136 -23.74 -0.64 -6.21
C PRO A 136 -23.38 0.85 -6.12
N VAL A 137 -23.07 1.36 -4.92
CA VAL A 137 -22.68 2.76 -4.69
C VAL A 137 -21.18 2.94 -4.84
N GLU A 138 -20.39 2.06 -4.25
CA GLU A 138 -18.93 2.06 -4.40
C GLU A 138 -18.47 1.37 -5.69
N GLU A 139 -19.39 0.70 -6.43
CA GLU A 139 -19.11 -0.06 -7.65
C GLU A 139 -17.94 -1.05 -7.48
N THR A 140 -17.94 -1.76 -6.34
CA THR A 140 -16.86 -2.66 -5.98
C THR A 140 -17.36 -3.96 -5.36
N VAL A 141 -16.47 -4.96 -5.34
CA VAL A 141 -16.69 -6.23 -4.64
C VAL A 141 -16.26 -6.09 -3.18
N LEU A 142 -17.14 -6.51 -2.27
CA LEU A 142 -16.88 -6.50 -0.84
C LEU A 142 -16.54 -7.91 -0.34
N ALA A 143 -15.56 -8.00 0.54
CA ALA A 143 -15.33 -9.19 1.35
C ALA A 143 -16.50 -9.43 2.33
N ASN A 144 -16.65 -10.66 2.81
CA ASN A 144 -17.77 -10.98 3.72
C ASN A 144 -17.75 -10.11 4.99
N GLU A 145 -16.57 -9.81 5.49
CA GLU A 145 -16.32 -8.98 6.68
C GLU A 145 -16.73 -7.51 6.48
N GLN A 146 -16.83 -7.08 5.22
CA GLN A 146 -17.23 -5.73 4.83
C GLN A 146 -18.74 -5.59 4.62
N VAL A 147 -19.49 -6.68 4.82
CA VAL A 147 -20.96 -6.68 4.73
C VAL A 147 -21.54 -6.77 6.13
N ILE A 148 -22.17 -5.69 6.59
CA ILE A 148 -22.78 -5.59 7.92
C ILE A 148 -24.29 -5.48 7.76
N ASN A 149 -25.03 -6.45 8.30
CA ASN A 149 -26.49 -6.50 8.20
C ASN A 149 -27.01 -6.37 6.73
N GLY A 150 -26.32 -7.02 5.77
CA GLY A 150 -26.68 -6.99 4.36
C GLY A 150 -26.33 -5.68 3.64
N LYS A 151 -25.56 -4.81 4.28
CA LYS A 151 -25.14 -3.51 3.74
C LYS A 151 -23.63 -3.37 3.68
N GLY A 152 -23.14 -2.61 2.71
CA GLY A 152 -21.74 -2.23 2.63
C GLY A 152 -21.31 -1.38 3.84
N TRP A 153 -20.21 -1.74 4.44
CA TRP A 153 -19.72 -1.14 5.69
C TRP A 153 -19.42 0.36 5.62
N ARG A 154 -19.15 0.87 4.41
CA ARG A 154 -18.88 2.30 4.16
C ARG A 154 -20.08 3.00 3.54
N SER A 155 -20.60 2.46 2.44
CA SER A 155 -21.67 3.07 1.67
C SER A 155 -23.01 3.01 2.38
N ASN A 156 -23.21 2.04 3.30
CA ASN A 156 -24.49 1.68 3.90
C ASN A 156 -25.56 1.27 2.86
N ALA A 157 -25.16 1.03 1.60
CA ALA A 157 -26.01 0.53 0.54
C ALA A 157 -26.33 -0.96 0.72
N LEU A 158 -27.49 -1.40 0.27
CA LEU A 158 -27.81 -2.83 0.21
C LEU A 158 -26.86 -3.51 -0.76
N VAL A 159 -26.23 -4.58 -0.28
CA VAL A 159 -25.32 -5.38 -1.08
C VAL A 159 -26.08 -6.31 -1.98
N GLU A 160 -25.68 -6.35 -3.27
CA GLU A 160 -26.26 -7.25 -4.28
C GLU A 160 -25.37 -8.49 -4.43
N ARG A 161 -26.02 -9.65 -4.66
CA ARG A 161 -25.28 -10.84 -5.08
C ARG A 161 -25.16 -10.87 -6.60
N LYS A 162 -23.92 -10.66 -7.09
CA LYS A 162 -23.63 -10.58 -8.52
C LYS A 162 -22.68 -11.69 -8.94
N LYS A 163 -22.91 -12.32 -10.10
CA LYS A 163 -21.97 -13.26 -10.69
C LYS A 163 -20.91 -12.51 -11.47
N LEU A 164 -19.65 -12.73 -11.13
CA LEU A 164 -18.50 -12.14 -11.81
C LEU A 164 -17.39 -13.17 -11.96
N TYR A 165 -16.62 -13.05 -13.05
CA TYR A 165 -15.36 -13.74 -13.19
C TYR A 165 -14.31 -13.06 -12.33
N GLN A 166 -13.73 -13.82 -11.38
CA GLN A 166 -12.73 -13.32 -10.44
C GLN A 166 -11.50 -14.24 -10.42
N TRP A 167 -10.39 -13.67 -10.02
CA TRP A 167 -9.16 -14.40 -9.75
C TRP A 167 -9.14 -14.84 -8.29
N PHE A 168 -8.74 -16.10 -8.07
CA PHE A 168 -8.65 -16.69 -6.74
C PHE A 168 -7.28 -17.29 -6.54
N PHE A 169 -6.66 -16.96 -5.42
CA PHE A 169 -5.48 -17.65 -4.95
C PHE A 169 -5.88 -18.92 -4.20
N ASN A 170 -5.22 -20.03 -4.51
CA ASN A 170 -5.45 -21.31 -3.83
C ASN A 170 -4.63 -21.37 -2.53
N ILE A 171 -4.95 -20.48 -1.61
CA ILE A 171 -4.18 -20.30 -0.36
C ILE A 171 -4.23 -21.51 0.56
N THR A 172 -5.33 -22.30 0.50
CA THR A 172 -5.49 -23.50 1.34
C THR A 172 -4.59 -24.68 0.91
N LYS A 173 -3.93 -24.59 -0.25
CA LYS A 173 -3.02 -25.64 -0.73
C LYS A 173 -1.84 -25.89 0.23
N PHE A 174 -1.50 -24.90 1.05
CA PHE A 174 -0.36 -24.93 1.97
C PHE A 174 -0.81 -24.95 3.44
N SER A 175 -2.06 -25.30 3.72
CA SER A 175 -2.60 -25.28 5.09
C SER A 175 -2.04 -26.39 5.98
N ASP A 176 -1.52 -27.45 5.38
CA ASP A 176 -1.02 -28.64 6.09
C ASP A 176 0.53 -28.63 6.20
N ASP A 177 1.20 -27.61 5.64
CA ASP A 177 2.65 -27.40 5.73
C ASP A 177 3.00 -26.47 6.92
#